data_95cc5cafd07a0a569fd957a252903d25
#
_entry.id   95cc5cafd07a0a569fd957a252903d25
#
_cell.length_a   1.000
_cell.length_b   1.000
_cell.length_c   1.000
_cell.angle_alpha   90.00
_cell.angle_beta   90.00
_cell.angle_gamma   90.00
#
_symmetry.space_group_name_H-M   'P 1'
#
loop_
_entity.id
_entity.type
_entity.pdbx_description
1 polymer ?
#
loop_
_entity_poly.entity_id
_entity_poly.type
_entity_poly.pdbx_seq_one_letter_code
_entity_poly.pdbx_strand_id
1 'polypeptide(L)'
;KSLIPTLNKFFSKHDFKYKYFLGDAGFDAVDNYKYLYKDKNIIPIIPLRRAPSSPMPGFNENGVPTCPNDNKLLMKFDGITREKGRSDRIKWICPKSKKTRINGKTQYILTCENPCTTSKCGKIYQVPIDNNIRMHTVIPRNSSKWNNLYKTRTIIERTNFMMKYPLALQYTKLNNTESLKSEVILSAITQLIVVLIANNMNNTQNILSIKNIAI
;
A
#
# COMPACT_ATOMS: atom_id res chain seq x y z
N LYS A 1 10.25 -14.35 10.73
CA LYS A 1 11.14 -13.19 10.92
C LYS A 1 10.26 -12.00 11.23
N SER A 2 10.45 -11.39 12.38
CA SER A 2 9.56 -10.35 12.88
C SER A 2 9.91 -9.00 12.23
N LEU A 3 8.95 -8.38 11.53
CA LEU A 3 9.05 -7.03 10.99
C LEU A 3 9.19 -6.00 12.12
N ILE A 4 8.42 -6.18 13.19
CA ILE A 4 8.28 -5.22 14.29
C ILE A 4 9.63 -4.86 14.96
N PRO A 5 10.51 -5.80 15.36
CA PRO A 5 11.81 -5.46 15.92
C PRO A 5 12.71 -4.67 14.96
N THR A 6 12.66 -4.99 13.66
CA THR A 6 13.44 -4.27 12.66
C THR A 6 12.95 -2.83 12.52
N LEU A 7 11.64 -2.62 12.48
CA LEU A 7 11.05 -1.28 12.42
C LEU A 7 11.27 -0.49 13.73
N ASN A 8 11.19 -1.13 14.90
CA ASN A 8 11.51 -0.47 16.16
C ASN A 8 12.95 0.04 16.19
N LYS A 9 13.91 -0.78 15.76
CA LYS A 9 15.31 -0.37 15.62
C LYS A 9 15.50 0.75 14.62
N PHE A 10 14.73 0.76 13.55
CA PHE A 10 14.76 1.82 12.55
C PHE A 10 14.19 3.13 13.11
N PHE A 11 13.01 3.11 13.70
CA PHE A 11 12.36 4.29 14.28
C PHE A 11 13.08 4.86 15.52
N SER A 12 13.86 4.05 16.25
CA SER A 12 14.72 4.56 17.33
C SER A 12 15.89 5.43 16.84
N LYS A 13 16.25 5.31 15.56
CA LYS A 13 17.37 6.05 14.95
C LYS A 13 16.94 7.18 14.02
N HIS A 14 15.68 7.16 13.58
CA HIS A 14 15.19 8.08 12.55
C HIS A 14 13.83 8.63 12.93
N ASP A 15 13.76 9.96 13.04
CA ASP A 15 12.51 10.70 13.33
C ASP A 15 11.87 11.20 12.03
N PHE A 16 11.48 10.28 11.15
CA PHE A 16 10.76 10.61 9.94
C PHE A 16 9.28 10.23 10.05
N LYS A 17 8.40 11.07 9.52
CA LYS A 17 6.97 10.78 9.42
C LYS A 17 6.68 10.04 8.12
N TYR A 18 6.51 8.74 8.21
CA TYR A 18 6.12 7.91 7.06
C TYR A 18 4.61 7.78 6.97
N LYS A 19 4.09 7.89 5.76
CA LYS A 19 2.65 7.73 5.50
C LYS A 19 2.28 6.30 5.11
N TYR A 20 3.16 5.62 4.38
CA TYR A 20 2.93 4.29 3.84
C TYR A 20 4.09 3.36 4.16
N PHE A 21 3.75 2.10 4.42
CA PHE A 21 4.69 0.99 4.44
C PHE A 21 4.36 0.07 3.27
N LEU A 22 5.34 -0.15 2.39
CA LEU A 22 5.22 -1.07 1.27
C LEU A 22 5.99 -2.35 1.59
N GLY A 23 5.29 -3.48 1.63
CA GLY A 23 5.90 -4.78 1.90
C GLY A 23 5.45 -5.83 0.89
N ASP A 24 6.19 -6.92 0.80
CA ASP A 24 5.77 -8.10 0.06
C ASP A 24 4.77 -8.95 0.88
N ALA A 25 4.22 -9.98 0.25
CA ALA A 25 3.28 -10.89 0.90
C ALA A 25 3.87 -11.66 2.09
N GLY A 26 5.18 -11.69 2.27
CA GLY A 26 5.85 -12.29 3.43
C GLY A 26 5.56 -11.54 4.73
N PHE A 27 5.16 -10.27 4.64
CA PHE A 27 4.78 -9.44 5.79
C PHE A 27 3.28 -9.45 6.10
N ASP A 28 2.48 -10.26 5.38
CA ASP A 28 1.04 -10.37 5.56
C ASP A 28 0.67 -11.13 6.86
N ALA A 29 0.78 -10.45 7.99
CA ALA A 29 0.43 -10.93 9.32
C ALA A 29 -0.34 -9.87 10.09
N VAL A 30 -1.39 -10.28 10.83
CA VAL A 30 -2.30 -9.37 11.54
C VAL A 30 -1.54 -8.40 12.46
N ASP A 31 -0.52 -8.87 13.17
CA ASP A 31 0.25 -8.05 14.10
C ASP A 31 1.03 -6.94 13.38
N ASN A 32 1.52 -7.20 12.16
CA ASN A 32 2.17 -6.19 11.36
C ASN A 32 1.20 -5.06 10.96
N TYR A 33 -0.06 -5.40 10.60
CA TYR A 33 -1.08 -4.40 10.30
C TYR A 33 -1.46 -3.58 11.52
N LYS A 34 -1.63 -4.23 12.69
CA LYS A 34 -1.95 -3.53 13.95
C LYS A 34 -0.84 -2.56 14.31
N TYR A 35 0.41 -3.04 14.35
CA TYR A 35 1.57 -2.23 14.67
C TYR A 35 1.71 -1.02 13.73
N LEU A 36 1.66 -1.24 12.43
CA LEU A 36 1.81 -0.16 11.46
C LEU A 36 0.67 0.85 11.56
N TYR A 37 -0.57 0.39 11.55
CA TYR A 37 -1.72 1.28 11.46
C TYR A 37 -2.09 1.93 12.79
N LYS A 38 -2.13 1.14 13.89
CA LYS A 38 -2.55 1.66 15.21
C LYS A 38 -1.44 2.32 15.99
N ASP A 39 -0.27 1.68 16.05
CA ASP A 39 0.79 2.16 16.92
C ASP A 39 1.66 3.22 16.23
N LYS A 40 1.87 3.11 14.92
CA LYS A 40 2.72 4.02 14.15
C LYS A 40 1.98 4.98 13.22
N ASN A 41 0.66 4.84 13.07
CA ASN A 41 -0.17 5.62 12.15
C ASN A 41 0.34 5.58 10.68
N ILE A 42 0.87 4.42 10.29
CA ILE A 42 1.40 4.15 8.95
C ILE A 42 0.43 3.22 8.22
N ILE A 43 0.06 3.56 6.99
CA ILE A 43 -0.86 2.76 6.19
C ILE A 43 -0.09 1.62 5.52
N PRO A 44 -0.38 0.34 5.84
CA PRO A 44 0.27 -0.80 5.23
C PRO A 44 -0.26 -1.05 3.81
N ILE A 45 0.67 -1.20 2.87
CA ILE A 45 0.42 -1.59 1.48
C ILE A 45 1.10 -2.95 1.28
N ILE A 46 0.42 -3.99 1.67
CA ILE A 46 0.91 -5.38 1.70
C ILE A 46 -0.10 -6.26 0.95
N PRO A 47 0.31 -7.03 -0.06
CA PRO A 47 -0.57 -7.99 -0.72
C PRO A 47 -0.89 -9.16 0.21
N LEU A 48 -2.03 -9.80 0.01
CA LEU A 48 -2.37 -11.02 0.73
C LEU A 48 -1.44 -12.16 0.29
N ARG A 49 -0.89 -12.87 1.26
CA ARG A 49 -0.11 -14.09 1.00
C ARG A 49 -0.99 -15.22 0.51
N ARG A 50 -2.19 -15.33 1.10
CA ARG A 50 -3.24 -16.28 0.70
C ARG A 50 -4.59 -15.60 0.86
N ALA A 51 -5.42 -15.74 -0.15
CA ALA A 51 -6.83 -15.41 -0.02
C ALA A 51 -7.47 -16.32 1.03
N PRO A 52 -8.51 -15.89 1.75
CA PRO A 52 -9.25 -16.77 2.63
C PRO A 52 -9.88 -17.91 1.79
N SER A 53 -9.83 -19.13 2.32
CA SER A 53 -10.44 -20.31 1.67
C SER A 53 -11.96 -20.15 1.49
N SER A 54 -12.58 -19.39 2.40
CA SER A 54 -13.99 -18.98 2.29
C SER A 54 -14.08 -17.50 2.58
N PRO A 55 -14.42 -16.66 1.59
CA PRO A 55 -14.71 -15.27 1.82
C PRO A 55 -15.89 -15.11 2.80
N MET A 56 -15.88 -14.01 3.57
CA MET A 56 -17.04 -13.71 4.41
C MET A 56 -18.30 -13.55 3.54
N PRO A 57 -19.48 -14.01 3.99
CA PRO A 57 -20.74 -13.83 3.26
C PRO A 57 -20.93 -12.36 2.84
N GLY A 58 -21.21 -12.13 1.57
CA GLY A 58 -21.37 -10.78 1.02
C GLY A 58 -20.08 -10.03 0.73
N PHE A 59 -18.92 -10.71 0.77
CA PHE A 59 -17.61 -10.14 0.42
C PHE A 59 -16.88 -11.04 -0.57
N ASN A 60 -16.02 -10.45 -1.37
CA ASN A 60 -15.09 -11.21 -2.19
C ASN A 60 -13.81 -11.61 -1.41
N GLU A 61 -12.92 -12.34 -2.06
CA GLU A 61 -11.62 -12.81 -1.52
C GLU A 61 -10.69 -11.67 -1.03
N ASN A 62 -10.88 -10.44 -1.53
CA ASN A 62 -10.11 -9.26 -1.16
C ASN A 62 -10.79 -8.41 -0.06
N GLY A 63 -11.89 -8.89 0.52
CA GLY A 63 -12.62 -8.17 1.55
C GLY A 63 -13.44 -6.99 1.03
N VAL A 64 -13.77 -6.98 -0.27
CA VAL A 64 -14.66 -5.98 -0.88
C VAL A 64 -16.09 -6.49 -0.82
N PRO A 65 -17.06 -5.71 -0.30
CA PRO A 65 -18.45 -6.10 -0.30
C PRO A 65 -19.01 -6.28 -1.71
N THR A 66 -19.94 -7.21 -1.88
CA THR A 66 -20.64 -7.47 -3.14
C THR A 66 -22.07 -6.93 -3.08
N CYS A 67 -22.66 -6.72 -4.26
CA CYS A 67 -24.07 -6.36 -4.34
C CYS A 67 -24.93 -7.55 -3.84
N PRO A 68 -25.95 -7.31 -2.97
CA PRO A 68 -26.81 -8.40 -2.49
C PRO A 68 -27.59 -9.15 -3.59
N ASN A 69 -27.94 -8.45 -4.68
CA ASN A 69 -28.68 -9.03 -5.81
C ASN A 69 -27.76 -9.59 -6.90
N ASP A 70 -26.47 -9.28 -6.84
CA ASP A 70 -25.48 -9.78 -7.82
C ASP A 70 -24.10 -9.85 -7.15
N ASN A 71 -23.70 -11.03 -6.72
CA ASN A 71 -22.44 -11.27 -6.02
C ASN A 71 -21.19 -11.05 -6.88
N LYS A 72 -21.32 -10.97 -8.21
CA LYS A 72 -20.22 -10.61 -9.11
C LYS A 72 -19.96 -9.12 -9.15
N LEU A 73 -20.92 -8.30 -8.73
CA LEU A 73 -20.85 -6.86 -8.78
C LEU A 73 -20.26 -6.30 -7.46
N LEU A 74 -19.02 -5.83 -7.52
CA LEU A 74 -18.31 -5.31 -6.36
C LEU A 74 -18.77 -3.88 -6.01
N MET A 75 -18.87 -3.58 -4.71
CA MET A 75 -19.16 -2.25 -4.21
C MET A 75 -18.00 -1.29 -4.48
N LYS A 76 -18.29 -0.01 -4.68
CA LYS A 76 -17.27 1.02 -4.89
C LYS A 76 -16.78 1.59 -3.56
N PHE A 77 -15.47 1.75 -3.44
CA PHE A 77 -14.85 2.44 -2.32
C PHE A 77 -15.18 3.94 -2.35
N ASP A 78 -15.71 4.48 -1.25
CA ASP A 78 -16.08 5.90 -1.10
C ASP A 78 -15.34 6.61 0.05
N GLY A 79 -14.29 6.02 0.57
CA GLY A 79 -13.44 6.63 1.58
C GLY A 79 -13.53 5.98 2.95
N ILE A 80 -13.00 6.69 3.95
CA ILE A 80 -12.97 6.27 5.35
C ILE A 80 -13.83 7.24 6.17
N THR A 81 -14.73 6.69 6.97
CA THR A 81 -15.48 7.45 7.97
C THR A 81 -14.76 7.35 9.30
N ARG A 82 -14.47 8.51 9.89
CA ARG A 82 -13.85 8.65 11.20
C ARG A 82 -14.79 9.39 12.13
N GLU A 83 -15.10 8.78 13.26
CA GLU A 83 -15.95 9.36 14.30
C GLU A 83 -15.23 9.24 15.65
N LYS A 84 -15.29 10.30 16.47
CA LYS A 84 -14.65 10.29 17.80
C LYS A 84 -15.24 9.14 18.64
N GLY A 85 -14.36 8.34 19.25
CA GLY A 85 -14.76 7.21 20.11
C GLY A 85 -15.19 5.94 19.36
N ARG A 86 -15.06 5.91 18.02
CA ARG A 86 -15.34 4.72 17.21
C ARG A 86 -14.16 4.35 16.33
N SER A 87 -14.08 3.07 15.98
CA SER A 87 -13.07 2.61 15.01
C SER A 87 -13.32 3.18 13.63
N ASP A 88 -12.26 3.45 12.88
CA ASP A 88 -12.32 3.85 11.48
C ASP A 88 -13.11 2.82 10.66
N ARG A 89 -13.98 3.29 9.75
CA ARG A 89 -14.81 2.43 8.91
C ARG A 89 -14.57 2.72 7.45
N ILE A 90 -14.43 1.67 6.67
CA ILE A 90 -14.40 1.77 5.22
C ILE A 90 -15.82 1.94 4.73
N LYS A 91 -16.08 3.02 3.98
CA LYS A 91 -17.35 3.27 3.34
C LYS A 91 -17.36 2.72 1.93
N TRP A 92 -18.33 1.88 1.65
CA TRP A 92 -18.60 1.30 0.34
C TRP A 92 -19.99 1.71 -0.11
N ILE A 93 -20.12 2.05 -1.40
CA ILE A 93 -21.37 2.46 -2.01
C ILE A 93 -21.76 1.55 -3.17
N CYS A 94 -23.04 1.51 -3.48
CA CYS A 94 -23.55 0.75 -4.61
C CYS A 94 -22.83 1.13 -5.90
N PRO A 95 -22.35 0.16 -6.69
CA PRO A 95 -21.64 0.43 -7.95
C PRO A 95 -22.51 1.11 -9.01
N LYS A 96 -23.83 0.92 -8.93
CA LYS A 96 -24.82 1.60 -9.79
C LYS A 96 -25.31 2.94 -9.23
N SER A 97 -24.66 3.44 -8.15
CA SER A 97 -24.93 4.78 -7.61
C SER A 97 -23.93 5.78 -8.17
N LYS A 98 -24.44 6.91 -8.67
CA LYS A 98 -23.62 8.05 -9.15
C LYS A 98 -23.54 9.10 -8.05
N LYS A 99 -22.32 9.55 -7.76
CA LYS A 99 -22.06 10.65 -6.84
C LYS A 99 -22.13 11.96 -7.61
N THR A 100 -23.06 12.84 -7.20
CA THR A 100 -23.27 14.15 -7.79
C THR A 100 -23.12 15.23 -6.73
N ARG A 101 -22.82 16.46 -7.15
CA ARG A 101 -22.79 17.61 -6.24
C ARG A 101 -23.86 18.59 -6.65
N ILE A 102 -24.90 18.74 -5.83
CA ILE A 102 -26.03 19.64 -6.05
C ILE A 102 -26.06 20.63 -4.90
N ASN A 103 -26.07 21.93 -5.20
CA ASN A 103 -26.07 23.03 -4.21
C ASN A 103 -24.98 22.87 -3.14
N GLY A 104 -23.76 22.52 -3.54
CA GLY A 104 -22.64 22.33 -2.62
C GLY A 104 -22.66 21.03 -1.80
N LYS A 105 -23.76 20.28 -1.80
CA LYS A 105 -23.93 19.03 -1.06
C LYS A 105 -23.71 17.82 -1.97
N THR A 106 -22.98 16.82 -1.47
CA THR A 106 -22.81 15.54 -2.15
C THR A 106 -24.09 14.71 -2.03
N GLN A 107 -24.63 14.29 -3.16
CA GLN A 107 -25.77 13.39 -3.24
C GLN A 107 -25.41 12.15 -4.04
N TYR A 108 -26.06 11.04 -3.76
CA TYR A 108 -25.93 9.78 -4.49
C TYR A 108 -27.25 9.47 -5.16
N ILE A 109 -27.21 9.24 -6.47
CA ILE A 109 -28.39 8.91 -7.28
C ILE A 109 -28.24 7.46 -7.75
N LEU A 110 -29.19 6.62 -7.36
CA LEU A 110 -29.24 5.22 -7.76
C LEU A 110 -29.79 5.08 -9.18
N THR A 111 -29.06 4.38 -10.05
CA THR A 111 -29.44 4.08 -11.44
C THR A 111 -29.67 2.56 -11.64
N CYS A 112 -30.03 1.85 -10.56
CA CYS A 112 -30.24 0.40 -10.60
C CYS A 112 -31.68 0.08 -10.97
N GLU A 113 -31.90 -0.79 -11.96
CA GLU A 113 -33.22 -1.27 -12.36
C GLU A 113 -33.85 -2.22 -11.34
N ASN A 114 -33.01 -3.01 -10.66
CA ASN A 114 -33.46 -3.95 -9.62
C ASN A 114 -32.76 -3.62 -8.29
N PRO A 115 -33.23 -2.63 -7.54
CA PRO A 115 -32.56 -2.16 -6.34
C PRO A 115 -32.72 -3.17 -5.18
N CYS A 116 -31.60 -3.45 -4.49
CA CYS A 116 -31.57 -4.29 -3.28
C CYS A 116 -31.92 -3.53 -1.99
N THR A 117 -32.37 -2.29 -2.11
CA THR A 117 -32.71 -1.41 -0.98
C THR A 117 -33.73 -0.37 -1.42
N THR A 118 -34.54 0.10 -0.49
CA THR A 118 -35.52 1.21 -0.69
C THR A 118 -34.82 2.58 -0.67
N SER A 119 -33.54 2.66 -0.30
CA SER A 119 -32.81 3.91 -0.22
C SER A 119 -32.53 4.50 -1.60
N LYS A 120 -32.87 5.78 -1.81
CA LYS A 120 -32.61 6.53 -3.06
C LYS A 120 -31.13 6.62 -3.42
N CYS A 121 -30.22 6.47 -2.46
CA CYS A 121 -28.77 6.49 -2.68
C CYS A 121 -28.16 5.09 -2.91
N GLY A 122 -28.98 4.03 -2.85
CA GLY A 122 -28.52 2.66 -2.96
C GLY A 122 -27.94 2.10 -1.66
N LYS A 123 -27.48 0.86 -1.69
CA LYS A 123 -26.86 0.17 -0.54
C LYS A 123 -25.53 0.81 -0.18
N ILE A 124 -25.36 1.07 1.12
CA ILE A 124 -24.10 1.55 1.69
C ILE A 124 -23.65 0.54 2.75
N TYR A 125 -22.36 0.15 2.71
CA TYR A 125 -21.73 -0.62 3.76
C TYR A 125 -20.69 0.25 4.48
N GLN A 126 -20.67 0.19 5.80
CA GLN A 126 -19.62 0.75 6.65
C GLN A 126 -18.96 -0.39 7.40
N VAL A 127 -17.77 -0.77 6.97
CA VAL A 127 -17.05 -1.92 7.50
C VAL A 127 -15.97 -1.44 8.46
N PRO A 128 -16.06 -1.76 9.77
CA PRO A 128 -15.00 -1.40 10.72
C PRO A 128 -13.67 -2.07 10.35
N ILE A 129 -12.60 -1.28 10.33
CA ILE A 129 -11.25 -1.79 10.04
C ILE A 129 -10.83 -2.80 11.11
N ASP A 130 -11.22 -2.58 12.36
CA ASP A 130 -10.85 -3.41 13.50
C ASP A 130 -11.42 -4.82 13.47
N ASN A 131 -12.54 -5.05 12.77
CA ASN A 131 -13.13 -6.37 12.66
C ASN A 131 -12.17 -7.36 11.98
N ASN A 132 -11.44 -6.90 10.98
CA ASN A 132 -10.40 -7.68 10.32
C ASN A 132 -9.41 -6.73 9.62
N ILE A 133 -8.46 -6.18 10.37
CA ILE A 133 -7.49 -5.19 9.89
C ILE A 133 -6.64 -5.70 8.72
N ARG A 134 -6.43 -7.02 8.62
CA ARG A 134 -5.72 -7.65 7.50
C ARG A 134 -6.53 -7.59 6.21
N MET A 135 -7.84 -7.79 6.28
CA MET A 135 -8.74 -7.78 5.12
C MET A 135 -9.24 -6.38 4.81
N HIS A 136 -9.63 -5.61 5.83
CA HIS A 136 -10.22 -4.28 5.71
C HIS A 136 -9.14 -3.21 5.86
N THR A 137 -8.33 -3.01 4.82
CA THR A 137 -7.25 -2.01 4.82
C THR A 137 -7.79 -0.63 4.41
N VAL A 138 -7.17 0.43 4.96
CA VAL A 138 -7.53 1.85 4.69
C VAL A 138 -7.56 2.18 3.20
N ILE A 139 -6.65 1.60 2.44
CA ILE A 139 -6.64 1.64 0.97
C ILE A 139 -6.97 0.22 0.51
N PRO A 140 -8.15 0.01 -0.07
CA PRO A 140 -8.56 -1.32 -0.51
C PRO A 140 -7.61 -1.88 -1.56
N ARG A 141 -7.25 -3.16 -1.40
CA ARG A 141 -6.46 -3.90 -2.39
C ARG A 141 -7.16 -3.88 -3.74
N ASN A 142 -6.39 -3.92 -4.81
CA ASN A 142 -6.87 -3.86 -6.20
C ASN A 142 -7.55 -2.53 -6.59
N SER A 143 -7.64 -1.54 -5.69
CA SER A 143 -7.99 -0.18 -6.11
C SER A 143 -6.84 0.44 -6.92
N SER A 144 -7.16 1.35 -7.85
CA SER A 144 -6.14 2.08 -8.64
C SER A 144 -5.10 2.75 -7.74
N LYS A 145 -5.53 3.30 -6.60
CA LYS A 145 -4.63 3.93 -5.63
C LYS A 145 -3.68 2.92 -4.99
N TRP A 146 -4.19 1.75 -4.60
CA TRP A 146 -3.36 0.69 -4.02
C TRP A 146 -2.33 0.19 -5.03
N ASN A 147 -2.78 -0.09 -6.26
CA ASN A 147 -1.91 -0.57 -7.34
C ASN A 147 -0.81 0.43 -7.67
N ASN A 148 -1.12 1.72 -7.74
CA ASN A 148 -0.14 2.76 -8.02
C ASN A 148 0.90 2.87 -6.88
N LEU A 149 0.49 2.80 -5.62
CA LEU A 149 1.41 2.78 -4.49
C LEU A 149 2.27 1.51 -4.50
N TYR A 150 1.67 0.35 -4.72
CA TYR A 150 2.41 -0.92 -4.70
C TYR A 150 3.44 -1.02 -5.82
N LYS A 151 3.17 -0.45 -7.00
CA LYS A 151 4.13 -0.37 -8.10
C LYS A 151 5.44 0.33 -7.71
N THR A 152 5.41 1.28 -6.78
CA THR A 152 6.63 1.97 -6.34
C THR A 152 7.60 1.05 -5.60
N ARG A 153 7.17 -0.13 -5.15
CA ARG A 153 8.03 -1.16 -4.56
C ARG A 153 9.15 -1.60 -5.51
N THR A 154 8.91 -1.56 -6.81
CA THR A 154 9.94 -1.92 -7.82
C THR A 154 11.17 -1.02 -7.77
N ILE A 155 11.07 0.17 -7.18
CA ILE A 155 12.22 1.07 -6.98
C ILE A 155 13.26 0.39 -6.08
N ILE A 156 12.83 -0.27 -5.00
CA ILE A 156 13.73 -0.99 -4.08
C ILE A 156 14.41 -2.15 -4.81
N GLU A 157 13.67 -2.87 -5.66
CA GLU A 157 14.22 -3.98 -6.44
C GLU A 157 15.26 -3.49 -7.44
N ARG A 158 14.99 -2.38 -8.13
CA ARG A 158 15.94 -1.72 -9.03
C ARG A 158 17.19 -1.24 -8.28
N THR A 159 17.02 -0.60 -7.12
CA THR A 159 18.15 -0.16 -6.29
C THR A 159 19.01 -1.35 -5.86
N ASN A 160 18.38 -2.43 -5.38
CA ASN A 160 19.10 -3.65 -5.02
C ASN A 160 19.82 -4.29 -6.21
N PHE A 161 19.20 -4.27 -7.38
CA PHE A 161 19.83 -4.73 -8.62
C PHE A 161 21.08 -3.89 -8.96
N MET A 162 20.96 -2.57 -8.90
CA MET A 162 22.08 -1.65 -9.18
C MET A 162 23.26 -1.84 -8.22
N MET A 163 22.97 -2.06 -6.93
CA MET A 163 24.01 -2.35 -5.95
C MET A 163 24.69 -3.70 -6.19
N LYS A 164 23.92 -4.73 -6.50
CA LYS A 164 24.44 -6.09 -6.69
C LYS A 164 25.31 -6.24 -7.92
N TYR A 165 24.85 -5.76 -9.06
CA TYR A 165 25.49 -6.01 -10.36
C TYR A 165 26.42 -4.88 -10.80
N PRO A 166 25.94 -3.65 -11.08
CA PRO A 166 26.81 -2.56 -11.52
C PRO A 166 27.84 -2.13 -10.47
N LEU A 167 27.48 -2.18 -9.17
CA LEU A 167 28.38 -1.85 -8.07
C LEU A 167 29.06 -3.07 -7.43
N ALA A 168 28.95 -4.22 -8.09
CA ALA A 168 29.71 -5.44 -7.82
C ALA A 168 29.54 -6.08 -6.43
N LEU A 169 28.54 -5.67 -5.61
CA LEU A 169 28.31 -6.27 -4.29
C LEU A 169 28.07 -7.79 -4.33
N GLN A 170 27.61 -8.32 -5.46
CA GLN A 170 27.42 -9.76 -5.64
C GLN A 170 28.73 -10.54 -5.70
N TYR A 171 29.81 -9.89 -6.11
CA TYR A 171 31.13 -10.51 -6.33
C TYR A 171 32.09 -10.27 -5.18
N THR A 172 31.62 -9.65 -4.11
CA THR A 172 32.47 -9.38 -2.95
C THR A 172 32.90 -10.69 -2.27
N LYS A 173 34.19 -10.84 -2.01
CA LYS A 173 34.77 -11.98 -1.30
C LYS A 173 35.05 -11.67 0.18
N LEU A 174 34.41 -10.65 0.70
CA LEU A 174 34.62 -10.20 2.08
C LEU A 174 33.98 -11.17 3.07
N ASN A 175 34.77 -11.74 3.95
CA ASN A 175 34.31 -12.65 5.00
C ASN A 175 33.99 -11.93 6.32
N ASN A 176 34.32 -10.64 6.41
CA ASN A 176 34.09 -9.82 7.60
C ASN A 176 32.80 -9.00 7.45
N THR A 177 31.92 -9.09 8.43
CA THR A 177 30.64 -8.36 8.46
C THR A 177 30.80 -6.84 8.42
N GLU A 178 31.83 -6.28 9.07
CA GLU A 178 32.08 -4.83 9.09
C GLU A 178 32.56 -4.33 7.72
N SER A 179 33.46 -5.05 7.08
CA SER A 179 33.89 -4.74 5.72
C SER A 179 32.74 -4.83 4.71
N LEU A 180 31.86 -5.84 4.86
CA LEU A 180 30.67 -5.96 4.01
C LEU A 180 29.70 -4.78 4.23
N LYS A 181 29.50 -4.35 5.47
CA LYS A 181 28.70 -3.16 5.78
C LYS A 181 29.28 -1.90 5.12
N SER A 182 30.59 -1.72 5.21
CA SER A 182 31.28 -0.57 4.61
C SER A 182 31.08 -0.54 3.09
N GLU A 183 31.18 -1.69 2.44
CA GLU A 183 30.98 -1.81 0.99
C GLU A 183 29.54 -1.54 0.58
N VAL A 184 28.55 -2.03 1.35
CA VAL A 184 27.13 -1.69 1.15
C VAL A 184 26.88 -0.19 1.30
N ILE A 185 27.50 0.46 2.29
CA ILE A 185 27.37 1.91 2.51
C ILE A 185 28.00 2.68 1.33
N LEU A 186 29.20 2.32 0.89
CA LEU A 186 29.87 2.93 -0.26
C LEU A 186 29.03 2.78 -1.54
N SER A 187 28.46 1.61 -1.78
CA SER A 187 27.55 1.37 -2.90
C SER A 187 26.29 2.24 -2.82
N ALA A 188 25.74 2.42 -1.64
CA ALA A 188 24.59 3.30 -1.42
C ALA A 188 24.94 4.78 -1.67
N ILE A 189 26.10 5.23 -1.20
CA ILE A 189 26.61 6.59 -1.46
C ILE A 189 26.81 6.82 -2.96
N THR A 190 27.44 5.87 -3.65
CA THR A 190 27.62 5.94 -5.11
C THR A 190 26.28 6.06 -5.83
N GLN A 191 25.27 5.27 -5.42
CA GLN A 191 23.94 5.36 -6.00
C GLN A 191 23.28 6.73 -5.75
N LEU A 192 23.45 7.33 -4.57
CA LEU A 192 22.96 8.66 -4.27
C LEU A 192 23.64 9.75 -5.12
N ILE A 193 24.96 9.62 -5.36
CA ILE A 193 25.69 10.53 -6.25
C ILE A 193 25.13 10.44 -7.67
N VAL A 194 24.88 9.24 -8.17
CA VAL A 194 24.25 9.02 -9.49
C VAL A 194 22.91 9.72 -9.59
N VAL A 195 22.07 9.59 -8.55
CA VAL A 195 20.76 10.26 -8.49
C VAL A 195 20.92 11.78 -8.50
N LEU A 196 21.87 12.34 -7.76
CA LEU A 196 22.13 13.77 -7.72
C LEU A 196 22.60 14.29 -9.09
N ILE A 197 23.52 13.60 -9.74
CA ILE A 197 24.01 13.96 -11.08
C ILE A 197 22.85 13.92 -12.09
N ALA A 198 22.04 12.84 -12.09
CA ALA A 198 20.89 12.71 -12.98
C ALA A 198 19.89 13.84 -12.80
N ASN A 199 19.64 14.23 -11.55
CA ASN A 199 18.74 15.33 -11.23
C ASN A 199 19.30 16.67 -11.71
N ASN A 200 20.59 16.93 -11.51
CA ASN A 200 21.23 18.16 -11.99
C ASN A 200 21.26 18.26 -13.52
N MET A 201 21.36 17.13 -14.20
CA MET A 201 21.29 17.04 -15.67
C MET A 201 19.87 17.01 -16.23
N ASN A 202 18.83 17.10 -15.37
CA ASN A 202 17.43 16.91 -15.74
C ASN A 202 17.12 15.56 -16.43
N ASN A 203 17.98 14.56 -16.24
CA ASN A 203 17.86 13.22 -16.82
C ASN A 203 17.10 12.28 -15.86
N THR A 204 15.86 12.63 -15.54
CA THR A 204 15.03 11.90 -14.56
C THR A 204 14.62 10.50 -15.04
N GLN A 205 14.65 10.25 -16.34
CA GLN A 205 14.32 8.92 -16.91
C GLN A 205 15.38 7.87 -16.55
N ASN A 206 16.64 8.29 -16.40
CA ASN A 206 17.79 7.43 -16.12
C ASN A 206 18.34 7.59 -14.69
N ILE A 207 17.54 8.11 -13.79
CA ILE A 207 17.94 8.51 -12.43
C ILE A 207 18.65 7.41 -11.61
N LEU A 208 18.49 6.15 -11.98
CA LEU A 208 19.15 5.00 -11.35
C LEU A 208 20.20 4.34 -12.26
N SER A 209 20.45 4.86 -13.45
CA SER A 209 21.31 4.22 -14.43
C SER A 209 22.70 4.83 -14.45
N ILE A 210 23.69 4.15 -13.85
CA ILE A 210 25.09 4.55 -13.87
C ILE A 210 25.62 4.65 -15.32
N LYS A 211 25.24 3.69 -16.17
CA LYS A 211 25.72 3.64 -17.57
C LYS A 211 25.29 4.83 -18.40
N ASN A 212 24.10 5.38 -18.14
CA ASN A 212 23.53 6.47 -18.94
C ASN A 212 23.86 7.86 -18.39
N ILE A 213 24.63 7.95 -17.30
CA ILE A 213 25.05 9.19 -16.66
C ILE A 213 26.56 9.39 -16.81
N ALA A 214 27.31 8.31 -17.00
CA ALA A 214 28.77 8.31 -17.11
C ALA A 214 29.31 8.52 -18.54
N ILE A 215 28.49 9.01 -19.49
CA ILE A 215 28.89 9.33 -20.87
C ILE A 215 28.99 10.85 -21.04
#